data_4fd423561a73ab263965eb66324414a1
#
_entry.id   4fd423561a73ab263965eb66324414a1
#
_cell.length_a   1.000
_cell.length_b   1.000
_cell.length_c   1.000
_cell.angle_alpha   90.00
_cell.angle_beta   90.00
_cell.angle_gamma   90.00
#
_symmetry.space_group_name_H-M   'P 1'
#
loop_
_entity.id
_entity.type
_entity.pdbx_description
1 polymer ?
#
loop_
_entity_poly.entity_id
_entity_poly.type
_entity_poly.pdbx_seq_one_letter_code
_entity_poly.pdbx_strand_id
1 'polypeptide(L)'
;RKAFRKRGIDHDPLLAHSFERVMPGRHYVESIRNYWRVCSGINEEATRRVVKFLEDIVNTGDYPLTVLDRPIESETAKIVENSFRATTLAFLDEWSTFSERNGVDLTKVIEAIKTRPTHSNIIFPGPGIGGFCLPKDGALGQWAYRHIHGFEDDIFKMTPLAIDINDTRALHVAQLTRDALRNMSRPIAAAEIVLLGASYRQDVGDTRYSGSELVVRRLTEMGAEIRVHDPYVQHWWEFEKQDEYPSATPSLKRFFRHQDKLAELRVEQDLTTVLNEADAVIFAARHHHYLDLSPDDVVKTAGEPMAVIDCFGILDDEKIKRYFQLGCEVKGLGRGHVKRIKDQVRRE
;
A
#
# COMPACT_ATOMS: atom_id res chain seq x y z
N ARG A 1 -21.21 1.99 30.24
CA ARG A 1 -21.93 1.63 31.49
C ARG A 1 -21.04 1.78 32.72
N LYS A 2 -19.88 1.09 32.84
CA LYS A 2 -18.98 1.16 34.03
C LYS A 2 -18.56 2.60 34.35
N ALA A 3 -18.23 3.43 33.37
CA ALA A 3 -17.83 4.83 33.57
C ALA A 3 -18.98 5.70 34.10
N PHE A 4 -20.21 5.48 33.62
CA PHE A 4 -21.40 6.17 34.07
C PHE A 4 -21.69 5.80 35.52
N ARG A 5 -21.71 4.52 35.86
CA ARG A 5 -21.90 4.06 37.26
C ARG A 5 -20.85 4.61 38.22
N LYS A 6 -19.55 4.65 37.81
CA LYS A 6 -18.51 5.27 38.63
C LYS A 6 -18.71 6.76 38.91
N ARG A 7 -19.49 7.45 38.06
CA ARG A 7 -19.83 8.87 38.21
C ARG A 7 -21.24 9.11 38.83
N GLY A 8 -21.86 8.05 39.33
CA GLY A 8 -23.20 8.15 39.94
C GLY A 8 -24.32 8.44 38.94
N ILE A 9 -24.09 8.16 37.64
CA ILE A 9 -25.09 8.35 36.61
C ILE A 9 -25.90 7.05 36.48
N ASP A 10 -27.17 7.11 36.75
CA ASP A 10 -28.04 5.95 36.93
C ASP A 10 -28.71 5.44 35.64
N HIS A 11 -28.51 6.13 34.53
CA HIS A 11 -29.07 5.72 33.25
C HIS A 11 -27.97 5.18 32.35
N ASP A 12 -28.29 4.30 31.41
CA ASP A 12 -27.39 3.83 30.36
C ASP A 12 -27.10 4.96 29.37
N PRO A 13 -25.81 5.05 28.89
CA PRO A 13 -25.47 6.01 27.85
C PRO A 13 -26.21 5.70 26.55
N LEU A 14 -26.65 6.72 25.84
CA LEU A 14 -27.09 6.57 24.46
C LEU A 14 -25.81 6.46 23.57
N LEU A 15 -25.46 5.26 23.19
CA LEU A 15 -24.30 4.98 22.35
C LEU A 15 -24.75 4.48 20.98
N ALA A 16 -24.07 4.97 19.97
CA ALA A 16 -24.21 4.49 18.62
C ALA A 16 -22.84 4.37 17.96
N HIS A 17 -22.75 3.56 16.95
CA HIS A 17 -21.56 3.40 16.12
C HIS A 17 -21.90 3.65 14.65
N SER A 18 -21.03 4.37 13.97
CA SER A 18 -21.00 4.48 12.52
C SER A 18 -19.53 4.63 12.10
N PHE A 19 -19.11 3.87 11.12
CA PHE A 19 -17.76 4.02 10.59
C PHE A 19 -17.74 4.92 9.35
N GLU A 20 -16.59 5.52 9.11
CA GLU A 20 -16.35 6.36 7.97
C GLU A 20 -15.68 5.56 6.82
N ARG A 21 -15.77 6.11 5.59
CA ARG A 21 -15.14 5.57 4.38
C ARG A 21 -14.31 6.65 3.69
N VAL A 22 -13.57 7.43 4.46
CA VAL A 22 -12.75 8.54 3.98
C VAL A 22 -11.67 8.03 3.02
N MET A 23 -11.55 8.69 1.90
CA MET A 23 -10.47 8.50 0.94
C MET A 23 -9.51 9.68 1.01
N PRO A 24 -8.27 9.52 1.50
CA PRO A 24 -7.26 10.57 1.43
C PRO A 24 -7.04 11.06 -0.01
N GLY A 25 -6.83 12.37 -0.19
CA GLY A 25 -6.59 12.98 -1.48
C GLY A 25 -7.68 13.95 -1.91
N ARG A 26 -7.81 14.15 -3.23
CA ARG A 26 -8.69 15.20 -3.83
C ARG A 26 -10.16 15.11 -3.44
N HIS A 27 -10.68 13.92 -3.17
CA HIS A 27 -12.08 13.68 -2.86
C HIS A 27 -12.33 13.46 -1.35
N TYR A 28 -11.49 14.05 -0.49
CA TYR A 28 -11.56 13.83 0.95
C TYR A 28 -12.94 14.15 1.54
N VAL A 29 -13.40 15.39 1.40
CA VAL A 29 -14.71 15.84 1.94
C VAL A 29 -15.87 15.16 1.22
N GLU A 30 -15.77 14.97 -0.10
CA GLU A 30 -16.76 14.29 -0.90
C GLU A 30 -16.95 12.84 -0.42
N SER A 31 -15.87 12.12 -0.12
CA SER A 31 -15.95 10.75 0.41
C SER A 31 -16.55 10.66 1.82
N ILE A 32 -16.55 11.76 2.58
CA ILE A 32 -17.29 11.85 3.85
C ILE A 32 -18.79 12.00 3.61
N ARG A 33 -19.18 12.85 2.65
CA ARG A 33 -20.58 13.24 2.44
C ARG A 33 -21.33 12.32 1.49
N ASN A 34 -20.69 11.81 0.45
CA ASN A 34 -21.29 11.11 -0.69
C ASN A 34 -20.88 9.63 -0.72
N TYR A 35 -21.13 8.92 0.39
CA TYR A 35 -20.80 7.49 0.48
C TYR A 35 -21.80 6.76 1.38
N TRP A 36 -22.16 5.53 1.01
CA TRP A 36 -23.00 4.67 1.84
C TRP A 36 -22.38 4.47 3.20
N ARG A 37 -23.17 4.69 4.24
CA ARG A 37 -22.76 4.51 5.63
C ARG A 37 -23.57 3.43 6.30
N VAL A 38 -22.93 2.80 7.27
CA VAL A 38 -23.56 1.83 8.16
C VAL A 38 -23.59 2.42 9.55
N CYS A 39 -24.70 2.28 10.25
CA CYS A 39 -24.82 2.73 11.64
C CYS A 39 -25.68 1.77 12.46
N SER A 40 -25.54 1.86 13.78
CA SER A 40 -26.35 1.11 14.75
C SER A 40 -26.29 1.78 16.12
N GLY A 41 -27.35 1.63 16.90
CA GLY A 41 -27.42 2.08 18.29
C GLY A 41 -27.54 0.92 19.27
N ILE A 42 -27.25 1.16 20.55
CA ILE A 42 -27.44 0.16 21.60
C ILE A 42 -28.89 -0.10 21.95
N ASN A 43 -29.80 0.77 21.49
CA ASN A 43 -31.26 0.70 21.62
C ASN A 43 -31.92 1.56 20.53
N GLU A 44 -33.24 1.47 20.39
CA GLU A 44 -34.00 2.19 19.38
C GLU A 44 -33.81 3.71 19.44
N GLU A 45 -33.75 4.30 20.62
CA GLU A 45 -33.55 5.75 20.78
C GLU A 45 -32.14 6.17 20.29
N ALA A 46 -31.10 5.42 20.62
CA ALA A 46 -29.75 5.67 20.13
C ALA A 46 -29.68 5.52 18.61
N THR A 47 -30.35 4.50 18.06
CA THR A 47 -30.44 4.28 16.62
C THR A 47 -31.11 5.43 15.91
N ARG A 48 -32.30 5.85 16.41
CA ARG A 48 -33.05 6.99 15.86
C ARG A 48 -32.23 8.27 15.85
N ARG A 49 -31.47 8.54 16.92
CA ARG A 49 -30.66 9.76 17.04
C ARG A 49 -29.44 9.73 16.11
N VAL A 50 -28.74 8.59 15.96
CA VAL A 50 -27.60 8.51 15.05
C VAL A 50 -28.05 8.61 13.59
N VAL A 51 -29.19 8.02 13.22
CA VAL A 51 -29.75 8.16 11.87
C VAL A 51 -30.01 9.63 11.58
N LYS A 52 -30.77 10.31 12.44
CA LYS A 52 -31.06 11.75 12.27
C LYS A 52 -29.79 12.60 12.18
N PHE A 53 -28.80 12.34 13.04
CA PHE A 53 -27.52 13.06 13.01
C PHE A 53 -26.81 12.86 11.69
N LEU A 54 -26.78 11.61 11.17
CA LEU A 54 -26.13 11.31 9.90
C LEU A 54 -26.88 11.92 8.71
N GLU A 55 -28.22 11.95 8.73
CA GLU A 55 -29.02 12.61 7.69
C GLU A 55 -28.71 14.11 7.58
N ASP A 56 -28.36 14.76 8.69
CA ASP A 56 -28.02 16.17 8.72
C ASP A 56 -26.63 16.48 8.11
N ILE A 57 -25.71 15.49 8.04
CA ILE A 57 -24.33 15.73 7.65
C ILE A 57 -23.87 15.01 6.38
N VAL A 58 -24.56 13.93 5.97
CA VAL A 58 -24.23 13.15 4.77
C VAL A 58 -25.40 13.14 3.77
N ASN A 59 -25.09 12.92 2.52
CA ASN A 59 -26.09 12.84 1.44
C ASN A 59 -26.79 11.46 1.45
N THR A 60 -27.78 11.33 2.32
CA THR A 60 -28.54 10.07 2.48
C THR A 60 -29.58 9.87 1.38
N GLY A 61 -29.90 10.90 0.59
CA GLY A 61 -30.81 10.80 -0.55
C GLY A 61 -30.25 9.90 -1.66
N ASP A 62 -28.99 10.11 -2.02
CA ASP A 62 -28.32 9.30 -3.04
C ASP A 62 -27.57 8.10 -2.44
N TYR A 63 -27.16 8.18 -1.18
CA TYR A 63 -26.38 7.16 -0.45
C TYR A 63 -27.11 6.74 0.84
N PRO A 64 -28.19 5.94 0.76
CA PRO A 64 -28.99 5.54 1.91
C PRO A 64 -28.17 4.89 3.01
N LEU A 65 -28.54 5.16 4.27
CA LEU A 65 -27.93 4.53 5.42
C LEU A 65 -28.35 3.05 5.52
N THR A 66 -27.38 2.19 5.84
CA THR A 66 -27.66 0.82 6.28
C THR A 66 -27.69 0.81 7.80
N VAL A 67 -28.86 0.57 8.38
CA VAL A 67 -29.06 0.48 9.83
C VAL A 67 -28.98 -0.98 10.24
N LEU A 68 -28.06 -1.30 11.16
CA LEU A 68 -27.91 -2.62 11.75
C LEU A 68 -28.48 -2.63 13.19
N ASP A 69 -28.76 -3.82 13.71
CA ASP A 69 -29.46 -3.96 14.99
C ASP A 69 -28.58 -3.59 16.19
N ARG A 70 -27.26 -3.86 16.13
CA ARG A 70 -26.36 -3.69 17.28
C ARG A 70 -25.02 -3.08 16.86
N PRO A 71 -24.37 -2.28 17.76
CA PRO A 71 -23.06 -1.69 17.49
C PRO A 71 -21.99 -2.69 17.05
N ILE A 72 -21.97 -3.90 17.64
CA ILE A 72 -20.99 -4.93 17.25
C ILE A 72 -21.13 -5.32 15.78
N GLU A 73 -22.30 -5.24 15.19
CA GLU A 73 -22.50 -5.59 13.77
C GLU A 73 -21.89 -4.51 12.86
N SER A 74 -22.12 -3.23 13.17
CA SER A 74 -21.51 -2.14 12.40
C SER A 74 -20.00 -2.03 12.61
N GLU A 75 -19.48 -2.34 13.81
CA GLU A 75 -18.06 -2.44 14.10
C GLU A 75 -17.42 -3.60 13.31
N THR A 76 -18.07 -4.78 13.33
CA THR A 76 -17.63 -5.95 12.57
C THR A 76 -17.63 -5.66 11.07
N ALA A 77 -18.64 -4.97 10.55
CA ALA A 77 -18.73 -4.62 9.14
C ALA A 77 -17.49 -3.84 8.66
N LYS A 78 -17.00 -2.89 9.48
CA LYS A 78 -15.75 -2.14 9.16
C LYS A 78 -14.53 -3.05 9.10
N ILE A 79 -14.38 -3.92 10.09
CA ILE A 79 -13.22 -4.84 10.17
C ILE A 79 -13.24 -5.85 9.02
N VAL A 80 -14.41 -6.43 8.71
CA VAL A 80 -14.57 -7.38 7.61
C VAL A 80 -14.29 -6.72 6.26
N GLU A 81 -14.82 -5.50 6.01
CA GLU A 81 -14.57 -4.76 4.77
C GLU A 81 -13.06 -4.54 4.54
N ASN A 82 -12.33 -4.11 5.55
CA ASN A 82 -10.90 -3.87 5.43
C ASN A 82 -10.10 -5.17 5.33
N SER A 83 -10.49 -6.21 6.07
CA SER A 83 -9.87 -7.55 5.98
C SER A 83 -10.09 -8.18 4.60
N PHE A 84 -11.28 -8.03 4.01
CA PHE A 84 -11.57 -8.49 2.65
C PHE A 84 -10.63 -7.85 1.62
N ARG A 85 -10.43 -6.53 1.70
CA ARG A 85 -9.50 -5.82 0.81
C ARG A 85 -8.06 -6.28 1.01
N ALA A 86 -7.62 -6.41 2.26
CA ALA A 86 -6.27 -6.88 2.59
C ALA A 86 -6.03 -8.30 2.08
N THR A 87 -7.01 -9.20 2.23
CA THR A 87 -6.93 -10.58 1.73
C THR A 87 -6.89 -10.64 0.22
N THR A 88 -7.69 -9.82 -0.47
CA THR A 88 -7.67 -9.74 -1.94
C THR A 88 -6.30 -9.29 -2.46
N LEU A 89 -5.66 -8.32 -1.80
CA LEU A 89 -4.32 -7.86 -2.17
C LEU A 89 -3.26 -8.94 -1.93
N ALA A 90 -3.31 -9.65 -0.80
CA ALA A 90 -2.42 -10.77 -0.51
C ALA A 90 -2.58 -11.91 -1.54
N PHE A 91 -3.81 -12.24 -1.93
CA PHE A 91 -4.09 -13.20 -3.00
C PHE A 91 -3.45 -12.80 -4.33
N LEU A 92 -3.56 -11.53 -4.71
CA LEU A 92 -2.95 -11.03 -5.94
C LEU A 92 -1.41 -10.95 -5.87
N ASP A 93 -0.84 -10.88 -4.67
CA ASP A 93 0.61 -10.99 -4.50
C ASP A 93 1.15 -12.36 -4.90
N GLU A 94 0.49 -13.43 -4.48
CA GLU A 94 0.87 -14.78 -4.92
C GLU A 94 0.83 -14.91 -6.44
N TRP A 95 -0.23 -14.39 -7.08
CA TRP A 95 -0.37 -14.37 -8.53
C TRP A 95 0.65 -13.47 -9.23
N SER A 96 1.17 -12.44 -8.55
CA SER A 96 2.30 -11.65 -9.07
C SER A 96 3.53 -12.50 -9.26
N THR A 97 3.90 -13.28 -8.26
CA THR A 97 5.05 -14.19 -8.32
C THR A 97 4.86 -15.27 -9.40
N PHE A 98 3.66 -15.84 -9.52
CA PHE A 98 3.31 -16.77 -10.60
C PHE A 98 3.51 -16.12 -11.98
N SER A 99 2.99 -14.91 -12.15
CA SER A 99 3.04 -14.16 -13.42
C SER A 99 4.47 -13.84 -13.85
N GLU A 100 5.31 -13.41 -12.91
CA GLU A 100 6.74 -13.13 -13.16
C GLU A 100 7.50 -14.36 -13.65
N ARG A 101 7.21 -15.55 -13.10
CA ARG A 101 7.84 -16.79 -13.48
C ARG A 101 7.38 -17.33 -14.83
N ASN A 102 6.10 -17.11 -15.15
CA ASN A 102 5.45 -17.67 -16.34
C ASN A 102 5.35 -16.70 -17.53
N GLY A 103 5.95 -15.52 -17.45
CA GLY A 103 5.94 -14.57 -18.55
C GLY A 103 4.59 -13.88 -18.77
N VAL A 104 3.74 -13.83 -17.73
CA VAL A 104 2.39 -13.24 -17.77
C VAL A 104 2.44 -11.78 -17.31
N ASP A 105 1.62 -10.92 -17.90
CA ASP A 105 1.33 -9.58 -17.43
C ASP A 105 0.11 -9.60 -16.51
N LEU A 106 0.31 -9.58 -15.19
CA LEU A 106 -0.78 -9.59 -14.23
C LEU A 106 -1.66 -8.34 -14.34
N THR A 107 -1.11 -7.20 -14.75
CA THR A 107 -1.89 -5.96 -14.94
C THR A 107 -2.98 -6.17 -15.98
N LYS A 108 -2.62 -6.73 -17.15
CA LYS A 108 -3.57 -7.05 -18.23
C LYS A 108 -4.58 -8.12 -17.80
N VAL A 109 -4.14 -9.10 -16.99
CA VAL A 109 -5.05 -10.12 -16.44
C VAL A 109 -6.07 -9.49 -15.50
N ILE A 110 -5.64 -8.61 -14.59
CA ILE A 110 -6.55 -7.90 -13.68
C ILE A 110 -7.54 -7.03 -14.46
N GLU A 111 -7.10 -6.28 -15.46
CA GLU A 111 -8.00 -5.47 -16.28
C GLU A 111 -9.04 -6.34 -17.02
N ALA A 112 -8.64 -7.50 -17.54
CA ALA A 112 -9.57 -8.44 -18.15
C ALA A 112 -10.61 -8.99 -17.15
N ILE A 113 -10.20 -9.27 -15.90
CA ILE A 113 -11.12 -9.74 -14.85
C ILE A 113 -12.10 -8.62 -14.45
N LYS A 114 -11.65 -7.38 -14.37
CA LYS A 114 -12.44 -6.20 -13.99
C LYS A 114 -13.59 -5.89 -14.97
N THR A 115 -13.55 -6.41 -16.18
CA THR A 115 -14.69 -6.28 -17.13
C THR A 115 -15.97 -6.93 -16.59
N ARG A 116 -15.83 -7.92 -15.69
CA ARG A 116 -16.97 -8.51 -15.01
C ARG A 116 -17.40 -7.59 -13.84
N PRO A 117 -18.68 -7.12 -13.78
CA PRO A 117 -19.14 -6.17 -12.77
C PRO A 117 -18.85 -6.60 -11.32
N THR A 118 -18.94 -7.90 -11.03
CA THR A 118 -18.67 -8.44 -9.68
C THR A 118 -17.20 -8.37 -9.26
N HIS A 119 -16.28 -8.03 -10.16
CA HIS A 119 -14.83 -7.97 -9.92
C HIS A 119 -14.23 -6.60 -10.28
N SER A 120 -15.08 -5.62 -10.59
CA SER A 120 -14.64 -4.28 -11.05
C SER A 120 -13.77 -3.53 -10.03
N ASN A 121 -13.85 -3.89 -8.75
CA ASN A 121 -13.12 -3.24 -7.65
C ASN A 121 -11.79 -3.92 -7.29
N ILE A 122 -11.30 -4.88 -8.09
CA ILE A 122 -9.98 -5.47 -7.87
C ILE A 122 -8.90 -4.40 -8.04
N ILE A 123 -7.98 -4.33 -7.08
CA ILE A 123 -6.90 -3.35 -7.02
C ILE A 123 -5.58 -4.08 -7.30
N PHE A 124 -4.70 -3.48 -8.09
CA PHE A 124 -3.33 -3.98 -8.26
C PHE A 124 -2.54 -3.80 -6.93
N PRO A 125 -1.83 -4.85 -6.47
CA PRO A 125 -1.30 -4.87 -5.11
C PRO A 125 -0.11 -3.93 -4.83
N GLY A 126 0.68 -3.46 -5.80
CA GLY A 126 1.85 -2.62 -5.51
C GLY A 126 2.88 -3.24 -4.56
N PRO A 127 3.82 -2.47 -3.98
CA PRO A 127 4.87 -2.95 -3.06
C PRO A 127 4.39 -3.22 -1.62
N GLY A 128 3.14 -2.93 -1.31
CA GLY A 128 2.52 -3.13 -0.01
C GLY A 128 1.16 -2.44 0.06
N ILE A 129 0.41 -2.66 1.13
CA ILE A 129 -0.91 -2.03 1.28
C ILE A 129 -0.77 -0.56 1.69
N GLY A 130 -0.01 -0.28 2.73
CA GLY A 130 0.14 1.02 3.35
C GLY A 130 -1.13 1.63 3.93
N GLY A 131 -0.99 2.81 4.51
CA GLY A 131 -2.05 3.51 5.21
C GLY A 131 -2.31 2.98 6.61
N PHE A 132 -3.12 3.70 7.38
CA PHE A 132 -3.29 3.39 8.81
C PHE A 132 -4.27 2.25 9.11
N CYS A 133 -5.21 1.94 8.22
CA CYS A 133 -6.32 1.03 8.51
C CYS A 133 -6.05 -0.41 8.03
N LEU A 134 -5.83 -0.59 6.74
CA LEU A 134 -5.75 -1.94 6.14
C LEU A 134 -4.66 -2.84 6.74
N PRO A 135 -3.46 -2.35 7.10
CA PRO A 135 -2.41 -3.21 7.67
C PRO A 135 -2.76 -3.81 9.03
N LYS A 136 -3.65 -3.17 9.83
CA LYS A 136 -3.88 -3.56 11.23
C LYS A 136 -5.30 -3.99 11.56
N ASP A 137 -6.32 -3.59 10.78
CA ASP A 137 -7.73 -3.77 11.19
C ASP A 137 -8.11 -5.25 11.31
N GLY A 138 -7.59 -6.11 10.47
CA GLY A 138 -7.76 -7.56 10.63
C GLY A 138 -7.20 -8.09 11.96
N ALA A 139 -6.03 -7.59 12.37
CA ALA A 139 -5.43 -7.94 13.67
C ALA A 139 -6.26 -7.41 14.86
N LEU A 140 -6.92 -6.25 14.73
CA LEU A 140 -7.83 -5.74 15.75
C LEU A 140 -9.03 -6.68 15.95
N GLY A 141 -9.60 -7.23 14.88
CA GLY A 141 -10.67 -8.24 14.96
C GLY A 141 -10.23 -9.49 15.71
N GLN A 142 -9.08 -10.02 15.39
CA GLN A 142 -8.49 -11.19 16.07
C GLN A 142 -8.19 -10.88 17.55
N TRP A 143 -7.63 -9.71 17.83
CA TRP A 143 -7.35 -9.26 19.19
C TRP A 143 -8.64 -9.13 20.02
N ALA A 144 -9.67 -8.49 19.46
CA ALA A 144 -10.96 -8.31 20.14
C ALA A 144 -11.63 -9.65 20.43
N TYR A 145 -11.55 -10.61 19.52
CA TYR A 145 -12.07 -11.97 19.70
C TYR A 145 -11.50 -12.62 20.96
N ARG A 146 -10.19 -12.53 21.15
CA ARG A 146 -9.50 -13.12 22.31
C ARG A 146 -9.68 -12.30 23.59
N HIS A 147 -9.44 -10.98 23.52
CA HIS A 147 -9.27 -10.17 24.74
C HIS A 147 -10.53 -9.42 25.18
N ILE A 148 -11.47 -9.18 24.27
CA ILE A 148 -12.75 -8.52 24.62
C ILE A 148 -13.85 -9.57 24.80
N HIS A 149 -13.92 -10.53 23.87
CA HIS A 149 -14.98 -11.55 23.87
C HIS A 149 -14.59 -12.81 24.64
N GLY A 150 -13.31 -13.03 24.94
CA GLY A 150 -12.83 -14.11 25.80
C GLY A 150 -12.84 -15.50 25.16
N PHE A 151 -12.79 -15.57 23.82
CA PHE A 151 -12.68 -16.85 23.11
C PHE A 151 -11.21 -17.27 22.99
N GLU A 152 -10.92 -18.54 23.23
CA GLU A 152 -9.55 -19.09 23.23
C GLU A 152 -9.20 -19.83 21.93
N ASP A 153 -10.21 -20.28 21.18
CA ASP A 153 -10.01 -20.97 19.92
C ASP A 153 -9.50 -20.04 18.81
N ASP A 154 -8.78 -20.60 17.86
CA ASP A 154 -8.20 -19.84 16.74
C ASP A 154 -9.01 -20.04 15.46
N ILE A 155 -10.00 -19.17 15.25
CA ILE A 155 -10.85 -19.19 14.05
C ILE A 155 -10.24 -18.43 12.86
N PHE A 156 -9.28 -17.52 13.12
CA PHE A 156 -8.70 -16.68 12.09
C PHE A 156 -7.49 -17.36 11.44
N LYS A 157 -7.65 -17.87 10.22
CA LYS A 157 -6.57 -18.47 9.41
C LYS A 157 -6.11 -17.52 8.30
N MET A 158 -7.05 -17.00 7.52
CA MET A 158 -6.74 -16.15 6.37
C MET A 158 -6.26 -14.75 6.76
N THR A 159 -6.89 -14.15 7.76
CA THR A 159 -6.60 -12.75 8.13
C THR A 159 -5.14 -12.54 8.56
N PRO A 160 -4.56 -13.31 9.50
CA PRO A 160 -3.15 -13.15 9.88
C PRO A 160 -2.21 -13.52 8.73
N LEU A 161 -2.53 -14.52 7.91
CA LEU A 161 -1.74 -14.88 6.74
C LEU A 161 -1.72 -13.74 5.71
N ALA A 162 -2.88 -13.12 5.44
CA ALA A 162 -2.96 -11.99 4.52
C ALA A 162 -2.16 -10.77 5.02
N ILE A 163 -2.16 -10.51 6.33
CA ILE A 163 -1.34 -9.46 6.92
C ILE A 163 0.14 -9.76 6.70
N ASP A 164 0.60 -10.99 6.99
CA ASP A 164 2.01 -11.38 6.83
C ASP A 164 2.48 -11.27 5.37
N ILE A 165 1.67 -11.73 4.41
CA ILE A 165 1.96 -11.62 2.98
C ILE A 165 2.11 -10.14 2.58
N ASN A 166 1.13 -9.29 2.95
CA ASN A 166 1.16 -7.87 2.60
C ASN A 166 2.33 -7.14 3.23
N ASP A 167 2.63 -7.43 4.49
CA ASP A 167 3.73 -6.80 5.23
C ASP A 167 5.11 -7.18 4.66
N THR A 168 5.26 -8.38 4.10
CA THR A 168 6.54 -8.88 3.58
C THR A 168 6.75 -8.62 2.09
N ARG A 169 5.71 -8.20 1.36
CA ARG A 169 5.73 -8.01 -0.09
C ARG A 169 6.87 -7.10 -0.57
N ALA A 170 7.13 -6.01 0.13
CA ALA A 170 8.18 -5.06 -0.23
C ALA A 170 9.60 -5.70 -0.27
N LEU A 171 9.82 -6.80 0.46
CA LEU A 171 11.08 -7.54 0.39
C LEU A 171 11.32 -8.15 -1.00
N HIS A 172 10.25 -8.49 -1.72
CA HIS A 172 10.35 -8.99 -3.09
C HIS A 172 10.81 -7.89 -4.05
N VAL A 173 10.40 -6.64 -3.86
CA VAL A 173 10.90 -5.49 -4.64
C VAL A 173 12.42 -5.36 -4.50
N ALA A 174 12.94 -5.46 -3.28
CA ALA A 174 14.38 -5.43 -3.05
C ALA A 174 15.12 -6.60 -3.74
N GLN A 175 14.52 -7.79 -3.80
CA GLN A 175 15.06 -8.92 -4.54
C GLN A 175 15.05 -8.66 -6.05
N LEU A 176 13.96 -8.13 -6.61
CA LEU A 176 13.90 -7.77 -8.04
C LEU A 176 14.95 -6.72 -8.40
N THR A 177 15.17 -5.72 -7.53
CA THR A 177 16.21 -4.69 -7.71
C THR A 177 17.60 -5.31 -7.74
N ARG A 178 17.94 -6.15 -6.75
CA ARG A 178 19.22 -6.88 -6.73
C ARG A 178 19.42 -7.73 -7.99
N ASP A 179 18.37 -8.44 -8.42
CA ASP A 179 18.46 -9.33 -9.57
C ASP A 179 18.57 -8.56 -10.89
N ALA A 180 17.97 -7.35 -10.98
CA ALA A 180 18.15 -6.47 -12.13
C ALA A 180 19.58 -5.92 -12.21
N LEU A 181 20.12 -5.41 -11.09
CA LEU A 181 21.51 -4.95 -11.02
C LEU A 181 22.50 -6.08 -11.38
N ARG A 182 22.28 -7.29 -10.84
CA ARG A 182 23.10 -8.46 -11.17
C ARG A 182 23.07 -8.78 -12.67
N ASN A 183 21.92 -8.66 -13.33
CA ASN A 183 21.81 -8.86 -14.77
C ASN A 183 22.60 -7.81 -15.58
N MET A 184 22.89 -6.67 -14.99
CA MET A 184 23.76 -5.63 -15.54
C MET A 184 25.22 -5.73 -15.06
N SER A 185 25.58 -6.83 -14.37
CA SER A 185 26.89 -7.05 -13.76
C SER A 185 27.29 -6.00 -12.71
N ARG A 186 26.28 -5.39 -12.04
CA ARG A 186 26.48 -4.42 -10.97
C ARG A 186 26.17 -5.05 -9.61
N PRO A 187 27.03 -4.90 -8.60
CA PRO A 187 26.74 -5.35 -7.24
C PRO A 187 25.69 -4.41 -6.62
N ILE A 188 24.86 -4.94 -5.72
CA ILE A 188 23.91 -4.10 -4.97
C ILE A 188 24.60 -3.27 -3.88
N ALA A 189 25.71 -3.78 -3.33
CA ALA A 189 26.49 -3.06 -2.34
C ALA A 189 27.11 -1.81 -2.97
N ALA A 190 26.90 -0.67 -2.33
CA ALA A 190 27.27 0.67 -2.79
C ALA A 190 26.58 1.12 -4.10
N ALA A 191 25.54 0.43 -4.57
CA ALA A 191 24.75 0.90 -5.71
C ALA A 191 23.90 2.10 -5.30
N GLU A 192 23.87 3.12 -6.15
CA GLU A 192 23.02 4.31 -6.00
C GLU A 192 21.60 4.00 -6.48
N ILE A 193 20.68 3.84 -5.56
CA ILE A 193 19.30 3.44 -5.88
C ILE A 193 18.34 4.56 -5.59
N VAL A 194 17.57 4.94 -6.60
CA VAL A 194 16.54 5.98 -6.51
C VAL A 194 15.17 5.34 -6.31
N LEU A 195 14.48 5.73 -5.25
CA LEU A 195 13.10 5.35 -4.99
C LEU A 195 12.17 6.52 -5.34
N LEU A 196 11.28 6.30 -6.29
CA LEU A 196 10.26 7.25 -6.72
C LEU A 196 8.92 6.93 -6.05
N GLY A 197 8.60 7.65 -4.98
CA GLY A 197 7.38 7.51 -4.18
C GLY A 197 7.64 6.95 -2.78
N ALA A 198 7.66 7.85 -1.79
CA ALA A 198 7.71 7.51 -0.37
C ALA A 198 6.32 7.17 0.16
N SER A 199 5.27 7.81 -0.37
CA SER A 199 3.89 7.63 0.06
C SER A 199 3.33 6.24 -0.33
N TYR A 200 2.34 5.78 0.43
CA TYR A 200 1.72 4.48 0.14
C TYR A 200 0.69 4.54 -0.98
N ARG A 201 0.26 5.72 -1.39
CA ARG A 201 -0.83 5.91 -2.34
C ARG A 201 -0.54 7.02 -3.33
N GLN A 202 -1.14 6.90 -4.51
CA GLN A 202 -1.08 7.89 -5.58
C GLN A 202 -1.54 9.28 -5.13
N ASP A 203 -0.73 10.30 -5.41
CA ASP A 203 -1.02 11.74 -5.24
C ASP A 203 -1.44 12.16 -3.83
N VAL A 204 -0.86 11.53 -2.82
CA VAL A 204 -1.03 11.90 -1.41
C VAL A 204 0.31 11.91 -0.68
N GLY A 205 0.47 12.80 0.32
CA GLY A 205 1.68 12.90 1.14
C GLY A 205 1.60 12.07 2.43
N ASP A 206 1.12 10.82 2.37
CA ASP A 206 0.98 9.93 3.53
C ASP A 206 1.93 8.74 3.42
N THR A 207 2.91 8.68 4.31
CA THR A 207 3.97 7.66 4.35
C THR A 207 3.66 6.50 5.30
N ARG A 208 2.59 6.59 6.10
CA ARG A 208 2.28 5.61 7.14
C ARG A 208 2.13 4.21 6.57
N TYR A 209 2.94 3.28 7.07
CA TYR A 209 3.00 1.88 6.63
C TYR A 209 3.23 1.71 5.12
N SER A 210 3.85 2.68 4.48
CA SER A 210 4.22 2.55 3.07
C SER A 210 5.16 1.37 2.87
N GLY A 211 4.88 0.52 1.88
CA GLY A 211 5.81 -0.54 1.47
C GLY A 211 7.18 0.00 1.05
N SER A 212 7.24 1.25 0.62
CA SER A 212 8.48 1.96 0.29
C SER A 212 9.46 2.01 1.48
N GLU A 213 8.97 2.14 2.71
CA GLU A 213 9.82 2.11 3.90
C GLU A 213 10.59 0.79 4.02
N LEU A 214 9.90 -0.33 3.90
CA LEU A 214 10.54 -1.64 3.98
C LEU A 214 11.49 -1.90 2.80
N VAL A 215 11.17 -1.40 1.60
CA VAL A 215 12.09 -1.44 0.44
C VAL A 215 13.39 -0.72 0.78
N VAL A 216 13.30 0.53 1.26
CA VAL A 216 14.47 1.34 1.66
C VAL A 216 15.28 0.63 2.74
N ARG A 217 14.64 0.21 3.84
CA ARG A 217 15.33 -0.49 4.94
C ARG A 217 16.06 -1.74 4.46
N ARG A 218 15.41 -2.53 3.59
CA ARG A 218 16.01 -3.77 3.08
C ARG A 218 17.18 -3.50 2.14
N LEU A 219 17.05 -2.55 1.23
CA LEU A 219 18.14 -2.20 0.31
C LEU A 219 19.35 -1.60 1.05
N THR A 220 19.12 -0.75 2.04
CA THR A 220 20.17 -0.23 2.93
C THR A 220 20.87 -1.37 3.69
N GLU A 221 20.12 -2.36 4.19
CA GLU A 221 20.72 -3.56 4.83
C GLU A 221 21.58 -4.37 3.84
N MET A 222 21.25 -4.34 2.55
CA MET A 222 22.03 -4.99 1.49
C MET A 222 23.25 -4.17 1.05
N GLY A 223 23.45 -2.99 1.65
CA GLY A 223 24.59 -2.10 1.43
C GLY A 223 24.42 -1.08 0.31
N ALA A 224 23.21 -0.87 -0.20
CA ALA A 224 22.92 0.17 -1.17
C ALA A 224 22.86 1.57 -0.53
N GLU A 225 23.14 2.59 -1.33
CA GLU A 225 22.91 4.00 -1.00
C GLU A 225 21.57 4.42 -1.61
N ILE A 226 20.66 5.00 -0.78
CA ILE A 226 19.29 5.25 -1.19
C ILE A 226 19.03 6.74 -1.28
N ARG A 227 18.51 7.18 -2.42
CA ARG A 227 17.93 8.50 -2.62
C ARG A 227 16.43 8.38 -2.88
N VAL A 228 15.64 9.31 -2.37
CA VAL A 228 14.18 9.25 -2.45
C VAL A 228 13.64 10.54 -3.01
N HIS A 229 12.73 10.42 -3.96
CA HIS A 229 11.92 11.53 -4.47
C HIS A 229 10.44 11.25 -4.27
N ASP A 230 9.70 12.24 -3.80
CA ASP A 230 8.23 12.21 -3.76
C ASP A 230 7.70 13.65 -3.83
N PRO A 231 6.85 14.00 -4.82
CA PRO A 231 6.36 15.37 -4.97
C PRO A 231 5.37 15.82 -3.88
N TYR A 232 4.88 14.90 -3.07
CA TYR A 232 3.87 15.17 -2.03
C TYR A 232 4.41 15.01 -0.61
N VAL A 233 5.61 14.45 -0.43
CA VAL A 233 6.23 14.17 0.87
C VAL A 233 7.44 15.07 1.06
N GLN A 234 7.43 15.91 2.10
CA GLN A 234 8.60 16.72 2.50
C GLN A 234 9.38 16.07 3.63
N HIS A 235 8.69 15.38 4.53
CA HIS A 235 9.26 14.74 5.70
C HIS A 235 8.82 13.28 5.75
N TRP A 236 9.79 12.39 5.90
CA TRP A 236 9.50 10.98 6.11
C TRP A 236 9.68 10.64 7.60
N TRP A 237 8.61 10.87 8.35
CA TRP A 237 8.61 10.81 9.81
C TRP A 237 9.03 9.44 10.35
N GLU A 238 8.73 8.35 9.67
CA GLU A 238 9.09 7.00 10.05
C GLU A 238 10.61 6.79 10.09
N PHE A 239 11.36 7.47 9.23
CA PHE A 239 12.82 7.48 9.29
C PHE A 239 13.38 8.55 10.22
N GLU A 240 12.82 9.74 10.22
CA GLU A 240 13.28 10.83 11.07
C GLU A 240 13.13 10.50 12.57
N LYS A 241 12.04 9.83 12.97
CA LYS A 241 11.76 9.42 14.35
C LYS A 241 12.20 8.00 14.66
N GLN A 242 12.54 7.19 13.64
CA GLN A 242 12.84 5.76 13.76
C GLN A 242 11.73 5.00 14.52
N ASP A 243 10.47 5.35 14.22
CA ASP A 243 9.31 4.72 14.84
C ASP A 243 9.27 3.22 14.54
N GLU A 244 8.88 2.42 15.55
CA GLU A 244 8.68 0.99 15.36
C GLU A 244 7.44 0.74 14.50
N TYR A 245 7.57 -0.13 13.52
CA TYR A 245 6.45 -0.61 12.74
C TYR A 245 5.55 -1.48 13.62
N PRO A 246 4.26 -1.17 13.78
CA PRO A 246 3.38 -1.90 14.67
C PRO A 246 2.94 -3.26 14.13
N SER A 247 3.63 -3.80 13.13
CA SER A 247 3.34 -5.12 12.58
C SER A 247 3.39 -6.19 13.66
N ALA A 248 2.36 -7.02 13.70
CA ALA A 248 2.33 -8.21 14.53
C ALA A 248 3.29 -9.31 14.05
N THR A 249 3.89 -9.17 12.86
CA THR A 249 4.71 -10.20 12.23
C THR A 249 6.14 -10.19 12.80
N PRO A 250 6.54 -11.23 13.55
CA PRO A 250 7.88 -11.30 14.15
C PRO A 250 9.01 -11.25 13.10
N SER A 251 8.76 -11.72 11.88
CA SER A 251 9.70 -11.75 10.77
C SER A 251 10.17 -10.36 10.33
N LEU A 252 9.34 -9.33 10.53
CA LEU A 252 9.66 -7.95 10.15
C LEU A 252 10.40 -7.16 11.21
N LYS A 253 10.30 -7.51 12.50
CA LYS A 253 10.91 -6.75 13.60
C LYS A 253 12.39 -6.44 13.38
N ARG A 254 13.14 -7.34 12.73
CA ARG A 254 14.56 -7.14 12.45
C ARG A 254 14.85 -5.98 11.49
N PHE A 255 13.90 -5.61 10.62
CA PHE A 255 14.06 -4.54 9.65
C PHE A 255 13.72 -3.17 10.23
N PHE A 256 12.90 -3.15 11.27
CA PHE A 256 12.45 -1.92 11.95
C PHE A 256 13.30 -1.60 13.19
N ARG A 257 14.54 -2.08 13.20
CA ARG A 257 15.55 -1.62 14.15
C ARG A 257 16.10 -0.26 13.73
N HIS A 258 16.65 0.46 14.69
CA HIS A 258 17.34 1.72 14.41
C HIS A 258 18.44 1.55 13.36
N GLN A 259 18.46 2.41 12.37
CA GLN A 259 19.43 2.45 11.29
C GLN A 259 19.90 3.91 11.13
N ASP A 260 21.08 4.24 11.68
CA ASP A 260 21.61 5.62 11.76
C ASP A 260 21.61 6.31 10.38
N LYS A 261 22.03 5.62 9.33
CA LYS A 261 22.04 6.15 7.97
C LYS A 261 20.66 6.64 7.51
N LEU A 262 19.58 5.98 7.94
CA LEU A 262 18.22 6.31 7.52
C LEU A 262 17.61 7.48 8.32
N ALA A 263 18.14 7.79 9.49
CA ALA A 263 17.71 8.98 10.24
C ALA A 263 18.08 10.29 9.50
N GLU A 264 19.09 10.25 8.67
CA GLU A 264 19.53 11.37 7.84
C GLU A 264 18.90 11.40 6.45
N LEU A 265 18.13 10.35 6.08
CA LEU A 265 17.46 10.27 4.78
C LEU A 265 16.51 11.46 4.60
N ARG A 266 16.61 12.13 3.47
CA ARG A 266 15.72 13.24 3.08
C ARG A 266 14.98 12.88 1.80
N VAL A 267 13.77 13.39 1.70
CA VAL A 267 12.97 13.27 0.48
C VAL A 267 13.25 14.49 -0.39
N GLU A 268 13.83 14.24 -1.54
CA GLU A 268 14.17 15.27 -2.52
C GLU A 268 12.94 15.66 -3.36
N GLN A 269 12.86 16.95 -3.70
CA GLN A 269 11.78 17.49 -4.52
C GLN A 269 12.21 17.70 -5.98
N ASP A 270 13.51 17.71 -6.26
CA ASP A 270 14.06 17.81 -7.61
C ASP A 270 14.42 16.42 -8.14
N LEU A 271 13.63 15.99 -9.11
CA LEU A 271 13.81 14.70 -9.76
C LEU A 271 15.15 14.60 -10.51
N THR A 272 15.65 15.70 -11.07
CA THR A 272 16.91 15.72 -11.81
C THR A 272 18.08 15.44 -10.88
N THR A 273 18.11 16.10 -9.73
CA THR A 273 19.15 15.88 -8.72
C THR A 273 19.16 14.42 -8.23
N VAL A 274 17.98 13.88 -7.99
CA VAL A 274 17.87 12.52 -7.44
C VAL A 274 18.29 11.44 -8.45
N LEU A 275 17.99 11.62 -9.74
CA LEU A 275 18.29 10.65 -10.79
C LEU A 275 19.77 10.64 -11.23
N ASN A 276 20.51 11.71 -10.98
CA ASN A 276 21.91 11.81 -11.42
C ASN A 276 22.75 10.62 -10.89
N GLU A 277 23.50 9.97 -11.77
CA GLU A 277 24.35 8.80 -11.44
C GLU A 277 23.62 7.63 -10.75
N ALA A 278 22.33 7.41 -11.06
CA ALA A 278 21.57 6.31 -10.49
C ALA A 278 21.89 4.96 -11.16
N ASP A 279 22.22 3.95 -10.36
CA ASP A 279 22.38 2.56 -10.82
C ASP A 279 21.03 1.85 -10.96
N ALA A 280 20.02 2.26 -10.18
CA ALA A 280 18.66 1.74 -10.27
C ALA A 280 17.62 2.80 -9.96
N VAL A 281 16.45 2.67 -10.58
CA VAL A 281 15.24 3.45 -10.28
C VAL A 281 14.09 2.51 -9.96
N ILE A 282 13.37 2.79 -8.87
CA ILE A 282 12.21 2.01 -8.41
C ILE A 282 10.97 2.91 -8.42
N PHE A 283 10.01 2.62 -9.28
CA PHE A 283 8.71 3.27 -9.27
C PHE A 283 7.83 2.64 -8.17
N ALA A 284 7.87 3.20 -6.98
CA ALA A 284 7.25 2.65 -5.78
C ALA A 284 5.88 3.24 -5.45
N ALA A 285 5.49 4.35 -6.10
CA ALA A 285 4.14 4.91 -6.06
C ALA A 285 3.69 5.36 -7.46
N ARG A 286 2.39 5.25 -7.72
CA ARG A 286 1.82 5.60 -9.04
C ARG A 286 1.41 7.06 -9.12
N HIS A 287 2.27 8.00 -8.74
CA HIS A 287 1.97 9.43 -8.89
C HIS A 287 1.82 9.84 -10.35
N HIS A 288 0.89 10.75 -10.62
CA HIS A 288 0.72 11.31 -11.96
C HIS A 288 2.03 11.89 -12.48
N HIS A 289 2.83 12.50 -11.61
CA HIS A 289 4.15 13.04 -11.93
C HIS A 289 5.10 12.03 -12.58
N TYR A 290 4.97 10.74 -12.29
CA TYR A 290 5.83 9.70 -12.85
C TYR A 290 5.26 9.03 -14.11
N LEU A 291 3.96 9.18 -14.38
CA LEU A 291 3.32 8.54 -15.53
C LEU A 291 3.84 9.11 -16.86
N ASP A 292 4.19 10.39 -16.88
CA ASP A 292 4.61 11.11 -18.09
C ASP A 292 6.13 11.07 -18.30
N LEU A 293 6.90 10.45 -17.40
CA LEU A 293 8.35 10.35 -17.55
C LEU A 293 8.74 9.57 -18.80
N SER A 294 9.60 10.18 -19.60
CA SER A 294 10.19 9.55 -20.78
C SER A 294 11.39 8.69 -20.38
N PRO A 295 11.50 7.44 -20.87
CA PRO A 295 12.71 6.62 -20.67
C PRO A 295 13.99 7.33 -21.10
N ASP A 296 13.96 8.07 -22.22
CA ASP A 296 15.13 8.81 -22.74
C ASP A 296 15.59 9.89 -21.77
N ASP A 297 14.66 10.66 -21.20
CA ASP A 297 15.00 11.73 -20.24
C ASP A 297 15.52 11.14 -18.92
N VAL A 298 14.91 10.07 -18.45
CA VAL A 298 15.35 9.38 -17.21
C VAL A 298 16.78 8.83 -17.36
N VAL A 299 17.06 8.12 -18.45
CA VAL A 299 18.40 7.57 -18.71
C VAL A 299 19.42 8.67 -18.98
N LYS A 300 19.05 9.71 -19.74
CA LYS A 300 19.91 10.87 -19.98
C LYS A 300 20.30 11.59 -18.69
N THR A 301 19.34 11.75 -17.76
CA THR A 301 19.58 12.39 -16.47
C THR A 301 20.47 11.55 -15.58
N ALA A 302 20.29 10.23 -15.58
CA ALA A 302 21.17 9.31 -14.85
C ALA A 302 22.59 9.22 -15.44
N GLY A 303 22.74 9.54 -16.72
CA GLY A 303 24.03 9.51 -17.44
C GLY A 303 24.42 8.17 -18.02
N GLU A 304 23.89 7.06 -17.46
CA GLU A 304 24.17 5.68 -17.88
C GLU A 304 22.90 4.80 -17.84
N PRO A 305 22.88 3.68 -18.59
CA PRO A 305 21.85 2.67 -18.46
C PRO A 305 21.77 2.12 -17.04
N MET A 306 20.54 1.91 -16.52
CA MET A 306 20.29 1.52 -15.15
C MET A 306 19.28 0.38 -15.04
N ALA A 307 19.16 -0.19 -13.83
CA ALA A 307 18.06 -1.09 -13.50
C ALA A 307 16.76 -0.30 -13.26
N VAL A 308 15.65 -0.77 -13.82
CA VAL A 308 14.33 -0.10 -13.70
C VAL A 308 13.33 -1.08 -13.11
N ILE A 309 12.72 -0.73 -11.98
CA ILE A 309 11.78 -1.58 -11.25
C ILE A 309 10.41 -0.92 -11.23
N ASP A 310 9.41 -1.58 -11.83
CA ASP A 310 8.03 -1.11 -11.89
C ASP A 310 7.16 -1.84 -10.87
N CYS A 311 6.77 -1.17 -9.79
CA CYS A 311 5.95 -1.77 -8.74
C CYS A 311 4.43 -1.63 -8.96
N PHE A 312 3.97 -0.79 -9.88
CA PHE A 312 2.54 -0.48 -10.04
C PHE A 312 2.02 -0.56 -11.48
N GLY A 313 2.80 -1.13 -12.41
CA GLY A 313 2.42 -1.14 -13.81
C GLY A 313 2.35 0.28 -14.43
N ILE A 314 3.29 1.13 -14.05
CA ILE A 314 3.44 2.50 -14.56
C ILE A 314 3.95 2.49 -15.99
N LEU A 315 4.83 1.55 -16.30
CA LEU A 315 5.45 1.42 -17.61
C LEU A 315 4.54 0.60 -18.54
N ASP A 316 4.12 1.17 -19.65
CA ASP A 316 3.53 0.42 -20.76
C ASP A 316 4.59 -0.39 -21.55
N ASP A 317 4.14 -1.22 -22.49
CA ASP A 317 5.04 -2.08 -23.26
C ASP A 317 6.04 -1.27 -24.10
N GLU A 318 5.66 -0.08 -24.59
CA GLU A 318 6.54 0.81 -25.38
C GLU A 318 7.64 1.43 -24.51
N LYS A 319 7.31 1.92 -23.33
CA LYS A 319 8.31 2.41 -22.37
C LYS A 319 9.27 1.30 -21.94
N ILE A 320 8.76 0.10 -21.67
CA ILE A 320 9.60 -1.07 -21.34
C ILE A 320 10.55 -1.40 -22.50
N LYS A 321 10.04 -1.46 -23.75
CA LYS A 321 10.82 -1.68 -24.95
C LYS A 321 11.92 -0.61 -25.07
N ARG A 322 11.53 0.67 -24.87
CA ARG A 322 12.48 1.80 -24.96
C ARG A 322 13.61 1.71 -23.93
N TYR A 323 13.31 1.38 -22.68
CA TYR A 323 14.35 1.15 -21.68
C TYR A 323 15.34 0.05 -22.09
N PHE A 324 14.87 -1.07 -22.64
CA PHE A 324 15.76 -2.11 -23.13
C PHE A 324 16.63 -1.65 -24.30
N GLN A 325 16.09 -0.86 -25.24
CA GLN A 325 16.84 -0.27 -26.35
C GLN A 325 17.95 0.70 -25.86
N LEU A 326 17.69 1.36 -24.72
CA LEU A 326 18.66 2.24 -24.06
C LEU A 326 19.69 1.46 -23.20
N GLY A 327 19.67 0.11 -23.21
CA GLY A 327 20.60 -0.73 -22.47
C GLY A 327 20.23 -0.98 -21.01
N CYS A 328 19.05 -0.54 -20.56
CA CYS A 328 18.56 -0.77 -19.22
C CYS A 328 18.10 -2.21 -18.99
N GLU A 329 18.01 -2.61 -17.72
CA GLU A 329 17.36 -3.86 -17.31
C GLU A 329 16.04 -3.54 -16.61
N VAL A 330 14.92 -4.08 -17.11
CA VAL A 330 13.58 -3.80 -16.56
C VAL A 330 13.05 -5.03 -15.83
N LYS A 331 12.51 -4.83 -14.63
CA LYS A 331 11.72 -5.81 -13.88
C LYS A 331 10.49 -5.12 -13.26
N GLY A 332 9.52 -5.91 -12.79
CA GLY A 332 8.38 -5.32 -12.10
C GLY A 332 7.51 -6.38 -11.44
N LEU A 333 6.71 -5.94 -10.46
CA LEU A 333 5.78 -6.79 -9.73
C LEU A 333 4.68 -7.30 -10.67
N GLY A 334 4.57 -8.63 -10.80
CA GLY A 334 3.59 -9.25 -11.68
C GLY A 334 3.83 -9.01 -13.18
N ARG A 335 5.01 -8.53 -13.57
CA ARG A 335 5.35 -8.12 -14.94
C ARG A 335 6.20 -9.15 -15.68
N GLY A 336 5.79 -10.43 -15.67
CA GLY A 336 6.56 -11.52 -16.29
C GLY A 336 6.78 -11.37 -17.80
N HIS A 337 5.85 -10.72 -18.51
CA HIS A 337 5.91 -10.46 -19.97
C HIS A 337 7.11 -9.59 -20.38
N VAL A 338 7.74 -8.87 -19.44
CA VAL A 338 8.94 -8.06 -19.68
C VAL A 338 10.06 -8.89 -20.33
N LYS A 339 10.18 -10.18 -19.98
CA LYS A 339 11.15 -11.09 -20.62
C LYS A 339 10.92 -11.21 -22.12
N ARG A 340 9.66 -11.34 -22.53
CA ARG A 340 9.31 -11.43 -23.97
C ARG A 340 9.68 -10.17 -24.73
N ILE A 341 9.41 -8.98 -24.13
CA ILE A 341 9.79 -7.70 -24.73
C ILE A 341 11.31 -7.61 -24.87
N LYS A 342 12.05 -8.00 -23.83
CA LYS A 342 13.53 -8.06 -23.88
C LYS A 342 14.05 -8.94 -25.01
N ASP A 343 13.47 -10.13 -25.19
CA ASP A 343 13.86 -11.07 -26.23
C ASP A 343 13.54 -10.54 -27.66
N GLN A 344 12.47 -9.75 -27.79
CA GLN A 344 12.13 -9.06 -29.03
C GLN A 344 13.20 -8.01 -29.40
N VAL A 345 13.53 -7.11 -28.44
CA VAL A 345 14.58 -6.08 -28.65
C VAL A 345 15.93 -6.67 -29.00
N ARG A 346 16.28 -7.83 -28.43
CA ARG A 346 17.56 -8.51 -28.75
C ARG A 346 17.63 -9.10 -30.14
N ARG A 347 16.50 -9.32 -30.78
CA ARG A 347 16.39 -9.86 -32.15
C ARG A 347 16.31 -8.77 -33.21
N GLU A 348 15.90 -7.56 -32.85
CA GLU A 348 15.93 -6.35 -33.70
C GLU A 348 17.35 -5.79 -33.80
#